data_aed68c247d34b7b613cc37d26bbe2f09
#
_entry.id   aed68c247d34b7b613cc37d26bbe2f09
#
_cell.length_a   1.000
_cell.length_b   1.000
_cell.length_c   1.000
_cell.angle_alpha   90.00
_cell.angle_beta   90.00
_cell.angle_gamma   90.00
#
_symmetry.space_group_name_H-M   'P 1'
#
loop_
_entity.id
_entity.type
_entity.pdbx_description
1 polymer ?
#
loop_
_entity_poly.entity_id
_entity_poly.type
_entity_poly.pdbx_seq_one_letter_code
_entity_poly.pdbx_strand_id
1 'polypeptide(L)'
;MKQINIGGVPEHFNLAWYLTLKNGEYKDKGINLRWHDYFGGTGQMCKGLREGDIDFAVILTEGIIKDIIDGNPSTIIQTFVETPLIWGIHVANHAPYITINELRGTKAAISRYGSGSHLMAYINAQNNKWDLKNDLNFEVIKDLEGAVDGLTNNAADYFMWEKFTTKPLVDDGTFRRIDNCTSPWPCFVIAVRTEFLEQNKADVKTILNIINKTTSEFKNIPSIDKTIANRYEQKLEDVKEWLTLTEWSQNTIDAKTINNVQEKLLALNIIPEIWNYNQLVTKV
;
A
#
# COMPACT_ATOMS: atom_id res chain seq x y z
N MET A 1 23.38 -18.38 9.06
CA MET A 1 22.59 -17.58 8.10
C MET A 1 22.19 -16.29 8.78
N LYS A 2 22.40 -15.17 8.11
CA LYS A 2 21.96 -13.86 8.62
C LYS A 2 20.44 -13.78 8.54
N GLN A 3 19.79 -13.36 9.61
CA GLN A 3 18.35 -13.09 9.61
C GLN A 3 18.11 -11.71 9.02
N ILE A 4 17.17 -11.62 8.08
CA ILE A 4 16.71 -10.40 7.43
C ILE A 4 15.20 -10.35 7.56
N ASN A 5 14.67 -9.22 7.99
CA ASN A 5 13.24 -9.05 8.24
C ASN A 5 12.62 -8.13 7.19
N ILE A 6 11.52 -8.56 6.58
CA ILE A 6 10.74 -7.78 5.63
C ILE A 6 9.30 -7.66 6.09
N GLY A 7 8.73 -6.47 6.00
CA GLY A 7 7.33 -6.20 6.32
C GLY A 7 6.49 -5.89 5.10
N GLY A 8 5.22 -6.27 5.14
CA GLY A 8 4.20 -5.92 4.16
C GLY A 8 2.80 -6.10 4.73
N VAL A 9 1.81 -5.52 4.06
CA VAL A 9 0.40 -5.77 4.40
C VAL A 9 0.04 -7.20 3.94
N PRO A 10 -0.77 -7.96 4.70
CA PRO A 10 -1.20 -9.31 4.30
C PRO A 10 -2.24 -9.28 3.16
N GLU A 11 -1.85 -8.71 2.03
CA GLU A 11 -2.65 -8.54 0.83
C GLU A 11 -2.10 -9.36 -0.34
N HIS A 12 -2.94 -9.62 -1.31
CA HIS A 12 -2.66 -10.48 -2.47
C HIS A 12 -1.49 -9.99 -3.34
N PHE A 13 -1.15 -8.69 -3.34
CA PHE A 13 0.05 -8.14 -3.99
C PHE A 13 1.35 -8.81 -3.50
N ASN A 14 1.37 -9.26 -2.24
CA ASN A 14 2.54 -9.81 -1.57
C ASN A 14 2.65 -11.34 -1.68
N LEU A 15 1.75 -12.02 -2.41
CA LEU A 15 1.80 -13.48 -2.54
C LEU A 15 3.13 -13.98 -3.12
N ALA A 16 3.77 -13.22 -3.99
CA ALA A 16 5.08 -13.57 -4.55
C ALA A 16 6.16 -13.80 -3.46
N TRP A 17 6.15 -12.98 -2.39
CA TRP A 17 7.05 -13.15 -1.25
C TRP A 17 6.78 -14.43 -0.48
N TYR A 18 5.49 -14.77 -0.26
CA TYR A 18 5.13 -16.03 0.41
C TYR A 18 5.53 -17.25 -0.42
N LEU A 19 5.40 -17.20 -1.74
CA LEU A 19 5.78 -18.30 -2.63
C LEU A 19 7.30 -18.54 -2.59
N THR A 20 8.12 -17.50 -2.74
CA THR A 20 9.59 -17.60 -2.72
C THR A 20 10.11 -18.07 -1.36
N LEU A 21 9.48 -17.61 -0.26
CA LEU A 21 9.80 -18.08 1.10
C LEU A 21 9.44 -19.56 1.29
N LYS A 22 8.24 -19.96 0.88
CA LYS A 22 7.77 -21.36 0.96
C LYS A 22 8.66 -22.30 0.15
N ASN A 23 9.12 -21.85 -1.01
CA ASN A 23 10.02 -22.61 -1.88
C ASN A 23 11.46 -22.69 -1.36
N GLY A 24 11.82 -21.91 -0.32
CA GLY A 24 13.15 -21.90 0.27
C GLY A 24 14.21 -21.14 -0.53
N GLU A 25 13.81 -20.36 -1.55
CA GLU A 25 14.73 -19.74 -2.52
C GLU A 25 15.76 -18.81 -1.88
N TYR A 26 15.42 -18.14 -0.78
CA TYR A 26 16.37 -17.32 0.00
C TYR A 26 17.36 -18.17 0.80
N LYS A 27 16.87 -19.28 1.40
CA LYS A 27 17.71 -20.20 2.19
C LYS A 27 18.78 -20.85 1.32
N ASP A 28 18.45 -21.19 0.08
CA ASP A 28 19.38 -21.74 -0.91
C ASP A 28 20.53 -20.77 -1.26
N LYS A 29 20.34 -19.47 -0.97
CA LYS A 29 21.36 -18.42 -1.12
C LYS A 29 22.01 -18.02 0.22
N GLY A 30 21.77 -18.77 1.30
CA GLY A 30 22.32 -18.50 2.61
C GLY A 30 21.62 -17.37 3.38
N ILE A 31 20.46 -16.91 2.93
CA ILE A 31 19.68 -15.84 3.52
C ILE A 31 18.49 -16.42 4.30
N ASN A 32 18.37 -16.05 5.59
CA ASN A 32 17.19 -16.36 6.41
C ASN A 32 16.23 -15.17 6.38
N LEU A 33 15.49 -15.02 5.27
CA LEU A 33 14.47 -13.98 5.13
C LEU A 33 13.23 -14.35 5.94
N ARG A 34 12.68 -13.41 6.71
CA ARG A 34 11.44 -13.54 7.46
C ARG A 34 10.45 -12.47 7.04
N TRP A 35 9.25 -12.88 6.70
CA TRP A 35 8.13 -12.00 6.41
C TRP A 35 7.34 -11.70 7.69
N HIS A 36 6.94 -10.44 7.84
CA HIS A 36 6.10 -9.94 8.93
C HIS A 36 4.85 -9.25 8.37
N ASP A 37 3.68 -9.69 8.82
CA ASP A 37 2.41 -9.07 8.46
C ASP A 37 2.17 -7.80 9.28
N TYR A 38 1.93 -6.69 8.58
CA TYR A 38 1.67 -5.38 9.17
C TYR A 38 0.23 -4.96 8.90
N PHE A 39 -0.70 -5.37 9.75
CA PHE A 39 -2.13 -5.06 9.66
C PHE A 39 -2.43 -3.56 9.78
N GLY A 40 -1.61 -2.81 10.50
CA GLY A 40 -1.68 -1.34 10.60
C GLY A 40 -1.09 -0.60 9.39
N GLY A 41 -0.71 -1.33 8.34
CA GLY A 41 -0.28 -0.80 7.04
C GLY A 41 0.98 0.06 7.08
N THR A 42 1.06 1.00 6.16
CA THR A 42 2.23 1.85 5.88
C THR A 42 2.84 2.47 7.13
N GLY A 43 2.04 3.03 8.03
CA GLY A 43 2.59 3.71 9.19
C GLY A 43 3.21 2.79 10.23
N GLN A 44 2.68 1.58 10.37
CA GLN A 44 3.28 0.58 11.23
C GLN A 44 4.61 0.09 10.63
N MET A 45 4.69 -0.10 9.31
CA MET A 45 5.93 -0.44 8.61
C MET A 45 6.97 0.68 8.68
N CYS A 46 6.57 1.95 8.52
CA CYS A 46 7.44 3.10 8.70
C CYS A 46 8.06 3.12 10.11
N LYS A 47 7.26 2.84 11.14
CA LYS A 47 7.75 2.70 12.51
C LYS A 47 8.74 1.54 12.61
N GLY A 48 8.42 0.36 12.07
CA GLY A 48 9.30 -0.80 12.08
C GLY A 48 10.65 -0.55 11.39
N LEU A 49 10.67 0.20 10.29
CA LEU A 49 11.91 0.63 9.63
C LEU A 49 12.74 1.58 10.52
N ARG A 50 12.10 2.57 11.17
CA ARG A 50 12.80 3.52 12.06
C ARG A 50 13.39 2.82 13.30
N GLU A 51 12.65 1.90 13.88
CA GLU A 51 13.05 1.17 15.10
C GLU A 51 13.99 -0.01 14.81
N GLY A 52 14.12 -0.41 13.53
CA GLY A 52 14.96 -1.53 13.12
C GLY A 52 14.33 -2.91 13.34
N ASP A 53 13.02 -2.97 13.55
CA ASP A 53 12.26 -4.22 13.65
C ASP A 53 12.24 -4.97 12.32
N ILE A 54 12.23 -4.22 11.21
CA ILE A 54 12.35 -4.73 9.84
C ILE A 54 13.46 -4.01 9.09
N ASP A 55 14.11 -4.72 8.18
CA ASP A 55 15.17 -4.21 7.31
C ASP A 55 14.60 -3.69 5.99
N PHE A 56 13.51 -4.32 5.51
CA PHE A 56 12.79 -3.99 4.28
C PHE A 56 11.30 -3.80 4.54
N ALA A 57 10.66 -3.05 3.65
CA ALA A 57 9.20 -2.98 3.59
C ALA A 57 8.71 -2.95 2.13
N VAL A 58 7.62 -3.68 1.86
CA VAL A 58 6.76 -3.47 0.70
C VAL A 58 5.67 -2.50 1.14
N ILE A 59 5.72 -1.27 0.66
CA ILE A 59 5.04 -0.14 1.29
C ILE A 59 4.47 0.84 0.26
N LEU A 60 3.41 1.57 0.61
CA LEU A 60 2.83 2.60 -0.25
C LEU A 60 3.86 3.69 -0.57
N THR A 61 3.93 4.05 -1.86
CA THR A 61 4.90 4.99 -2.42
C THR A 61 4.87 6.34 -1.72
N GLU A 62 3.70 6.94 -1.59
CA GLU A 62 3.52 8.24 -0.95
C GLU A 62 3.83 8.22 0.55
N GLY A 63 3.48 7.11 1.20
CA GLY A 63 3.67 6.96 2.63
C GLY A 63 5.13 6.89 3.03
N ILE A 64 5.95 6.13 2.30
CA ILE A 64 7.39 6.05 2.59
C ILE A 64 8.15 7.31 2.17
N ILE A 65 7.75 7.97 1.07
CA ILE A 65 8.34 9.26 0.67
C ILE A 65 8.14 10.28 1.79
N LYS A 66 6.90 10.43 2.29
CA LYS A 66 6.62 11.30 3.42
C LYS A 66 7.49 10.96 4.63
N ASP A 67 7.55 9.69 4.98
CA ASP A 67 8.23 9.26 6.21
C ASP A 67 9.76 9.44 6.13
N ILE A 68 10.36 9.26 4.94
CA ILE A 68 11.78 9.56 4.72
C ILE A 68 12.04 11.07 4.87
N ILE A 69 11.18 11.93 4.32
CA ILE A 69 11.27 13.38 4.48
C ILE A 69 11.15 13.79 5.96
N ASP A 70 10.35 13.06 6.72
CA ASP A 70 10.20 13.25 8.18
C ASP A 70 11.35 12.62 9.00
N GLY A 71 12.40 12.11 8.34
CA GLY A 71 13.63 11.63 8.98
C GLY A 71 13.72 10.11 9.15
N ASN A 72 12.89 9.29 8.49
CA ASN A 72 13.08 7.84 8.47
C ASN A 72 14.38 7.49 7.74
N PRO A 73 15.33 6.76 8.37
CA PRO A 73 16.62 6.42 7.80
C PRO A 73 16.52 5.26 6.80
N SER A 74 15.66 5.42 5.79
CA SER A 74 15.42 4.41 4.74
C SER A 74 15.53 5.04 3.36
N THR A 75 15.63 4.20 2.34
CA THR A 75 15.67 4.59 0.93
C THR A 75 14.80 3.65 0.10
N ILE A 76 14.19 4.17 -0.94
CA ILE A 76 13.45 3.37 -1.93
C ILE A 76 14.47 2.76 -2.89
N ILE A 77 14.35 1.46 -3.17
CA ILE A 77 15.28 0.75 -4.06
C ILE A 77 14.63 0.21 -5.33
N GLN A 78 13.30 0.03 -5.33
CA GLN A 78 12.58 -0.53 -6.48
C GLN A 78 11.10 -0.18 -6.41
N THR A 79 10.44 0.02 -7.56
CA THR A 79 8.99 -0.09 -7.69
C THR A 79 8.60 -1.57 -7.59
N PHE A 80 7.66 -1.91 -6.71
CA PHE A 80 7.19 -3.30 -6.58
C PHE A 80 5.93 -3.55 -7.41
N VAL A 81 4.92 -2.71 -7.26
CA VAL A 81 3.72 -2.71 -8.11
C VAL A 81 3.64 -1.39 -8.85
N GLU A 82 3.70 -1.47 -10.18
CA GLU A 82 3.76 -0.30 -11.06
C GLU A 82 2.39 0.34 -11.29
N THR A 83 1.35 -0.47 -11.26
CA THR A 83 -0.01 0.02 -11.46
C THR A 83 -0.49 0.82 -10.26
N PRO A 84 -1.30 1.85 -10.49
CA PRO A 84 -1.96 2.60 -9.43
C PRO A 84 -2.85 1.72 -8.55
N LEU A 85 -2.98 2.06 -7.26
CA LEU A 85 -3.92 1.40 -6.37
C LEU A 85 -5.33 1.94 -6.61
N ILE A 86 -6.27 1.02 -6.74
CA ILE A 86 -7.69 1.37 -6.86
C ILE A 86 -8.30 1.34 -5.45
N TRP A 87 -8.61 2.50 -4.92
CA TRP A 87 -9.27 2.64 -3.63
C TRP A 87 -10.78 2.62 -3.82
N GLY A 88 -11.44 1.59 -3.32
CA GLY A 88 -12.90 1.56 -3.24
C GLY A 88 -13.39 2.58 -2.22
N ILE A 89 -14.47 3.29 -2.54
CA ILE A 89 -15.15 4.21 -1.63
C ILE A 89 -16.38 3.51 -1.08
N HIS A 90 -16.33 3.17 0.19
CA HIS A 90 -17.32 2.33 0.86
C HIS A 90 -18.15 3.13 1.86
N VAL A 91 -19.42 2.80 1.94
CA VAL A 91 -20.35 3.26 2.96
C VAL A 91 -20.97 2.03 3.65
N ALA A 92 -21.49 2.19 4.87
CA ALA A 92 -22.26 1.12 5.49
C ALA A 92 -23.45 0.73 4.61
N ASN A 93 -23.85 -0.53 4.63
CA ASN A 93 -24.96 -1.00 3.79
C ASN A 93 -26.27 -0.23 4.01
N HIS A 94 -26.53 0.17 5.27
CA HIS A 94 -27.73 0.92 5.65
C HIS A 94 -27.60 2.44 5.46
N ALA A 95 -26.41 2.96 5.13
CA ALA A 95 -26.20 4.41 4.98
C ALA A 95 -27.04 4.97 3.82
N PRO A 96 -27.52 6.22 3.90
CA PRO A 96 -28.39 6.79 2.88
C PRO A 96 -27.69 7.17 1.58
N TYR A 97 -26.34 7.23 1.61
CA TYR A 97 -25.53 7.71 0.49
C TYR A 97 -25.51 6.73 -0.68
N ILE A 98 -25.76 7.21 -1.91
CA ILE A 98 -25.79 6.42 -3.16
C ILE A 98 -24.71 6.90 -4.12
N THR A 99 -24.36 8.19 -4.08
CA THR A 99 -23.40 8.82 -4.98
C THR A 99 -22.27 9.49 -4.22
N ILE A 100 -21.12 9.64 -4.89
CA ILE A 100 -19.96 10.32 -4.32
C ILE A 100 -20.23 11.75 -3.87
N ASN A 101 -21.11 12.47 -4.57
CA ASN A 101 -21.45 13.86 -4.27
C ASN A 101 -22.17 14.03 -2.93
N GLU A 102 -22.87 13.00 -2.46
CA GLU A 102 -23.57 13.01 -1.18
C GLU A 102 -22.61 12.86 0.01
N LEU A 103 -21.35 12.47 -0.24
CA LEU A 103 -20.31 12.38 0.78
C LEU A 103 -19.60 13.72 1.04
N ARG A 104 -19.89 14.76 0.27
CA ARG A 104 -19.33 16.09 0.47
C ARG A 104 -19.72 16.64 1.85
N GLY A 105 -18.72 17.02 2.66
CA GLY A 105 -18.94 17.54 4.00
C GLY A 105 -19.20 16.47 5.07
N THR A 106 -19.25 15.18 4.67
CA THR A 106 -19.42 14.07 5.61
C THR A 106 -18.06 13.60 6.19
N LYS A 107 -18.07 12.62 7.06
CA LYS A 107 -16.89 12.18 7.82
C LYS A 107 -16.22 10.96 7.19
N ALA A 108 -15.00 11.13 6.68
CA ALA A 108 -14.16 10.04 6.18
C ALA A 108 -13.52 9.25 7.32
N ALA A 109 -13.65 7.94 7.31
CA ALA A 109 -12.86 7.05 8.16
C ALA A 109 -11.42 6.97 7.63
N ILE A 110 -10.44 7.22 8.48
CA ILE A 110 -9.02 7.14 8.16
C ILE A 110 -8.27 6.30 9.19
N SER A 111 -7.23 5.59 8.77
CA SER A 111 -6.43 4.79 9.74
C SER A 111 -5.75 5.69 10.78
N ARG A 112 -5.20 6.81 10.33
CA ARG A 112 -4.60 7.89 11.12
C ARG A 112 -4.33 9.11 10.25
N TYR A 113 -4.10 10.25 10.85
CA TYR A 113 -3.60 11.41 10.11
C TYR A 113 -2.24 11.10 9.45
N GLY A 114 -2.09 11.50 8.18
CA GLY A 114 -0.91 11.20 7.36
C GLY A 114 -0.86 9.77 6.80
N SER A 115 -1.91 8.97 6.94
CA SER A 115 -2.01 7.64 6.30
C SER A 115 -2.41 7.72 4.83
N GLY A 116 -2.29 6.58 4.10
CA GLY A 116 -2.78 6.48 2.73
C GLY A 116 -4.28 6.81 2.61
N SER A 117 -5.13 6.30 3.51
CA SER A 117 -6.57 6.62 3.49
C SER A 117 -6.85 8.10 3.74
N HIS A 118 -6.07 8.77 4.58
CA HIS A 118 -6.16 10.22 4.79
C HIS A 118 -5.79 10.99 3.52
N LEU A 119 -4.67 10.65 2.88
CA LEU A 119 -4.24 11.27 1.63
C LEU A 119 -5.26 11.04 0.50
N MET A 120 -5.76 9.80 0.38
CA MET A 120 -6.73 9.47 -0.67
C MET A 120 -8.07 10.18 -0.49
N ALA A 121 -8.47 10.48 0.75
CA ALA A 121 -9.65 11.33 0.98
C ALA A 121 -9.44 12.75 0.42
N TYR A 122 -8.24 13.33 0.54
CA TYR A 122 -7.91 14.60 -0.09
C TYR A 122 -7.88 14.51 -1.63
N ILE A 123 -7.27 13.45 -2.18
CA ILE A 123 -7.23 13.24 -3.64
C ILE A 123 -8.66 13.09 -4.19
N ASN A 124 -9.50 12.30 -3.53
CA ASN A 124 -10.89 12.15 -3.88
C ASN A 124 -11.64 13.48 -3.85
N ALA A 125 -11.47 14.28 -2.79
CA ALA A 125 -12.08 15.60 -2.67
C ALA A 125 -11.64 16.53 -3.80
N GLN A 126 -10.34 16.57 -4.15
CA GLN A 126 -9.84 17.36 -5.28
C GLN A 126 -10.45 16.91 -6.61
N ASN A 127 -10.53 15.60 -6.86
CA ASN A 127 -11.12 15.05 -8.08
C ASN A 127 -12.61 15.45 -8.23
N ASN A 128 -13.32 15.56 -7.10
CA ASN A 128 -14.73 15.96 -7.04
C ASN A 128 -14.92 17.46 -6.82
N LYS A 129 -13.84 18.28 -6.83
CA LYS A 129 -13.86 19.73 -6.66
C LYS A 129 -14.49 20.17 -5.32
N TRP A 130 -14.28 19.40 -4.27
CA TRP A 130 -14.68 19.76 -2.91
C TRP A 130 -13.69 20.77 -2.31
N ASP A 131 -14.18 21.58 -1.37
CA ASP A 131 -13.32 22.45 -0.57
C ASP A 131 -12.55 21.61 0.46
N LEU A 132 -11.23 21.50 0.28
CA LEU A 132 -10.38 20.67 1.14
C LEU A 132 -10.38 21.09 2.61
N LYS A 133 -10.75 22.34 2.90
CA LYS A 133 -10.76 22.89 4.25
C LYS A 133 -12.12 22.72 4.95
N ASN A 134 -13.20 22.81 4.17
CA ASN A 134 -14.56 22.89 4.73
C ASN A 134 -15.40 21.63 4.46
N ASP A 135 -15.05 20.84 3.42
CA ASP A 135 -15.84 19.68 3.00
C ASP A 135 -15.23 18.33 3.43
N LEU A 136 -14.14 18.33 4.21
CA LEU A 136 -13.49 17.13 4.72
C LEU A 136 -13.52 17.11 6.26
N ASN A 137 -14.09 16.06 6.80
CA ASN A 137 -14.03 15.71 8.21
C ASN A 137 -13.50 14.29 8.37
N PHE A 138 -12.84 13.99 9.48
CA PHE A 138 -12.16 12.72 9.66
C PHE A 138 -12.53 12.05 10.99
N GLU A 139 -12.66 10.70 10.93
CA GLU A 139 -12.71 9.82 12.08
C GLU A 139 -11.52 8.85 12.02
N VAL A 140 -10.78 8.73 13.13
CA VAL A 140 -9.63 7.81 13.18
C VAL A 140 -10.09 6.43 13.63
N ILE A 141 -10.00 5.45 12.72
CA ILE A 141 -10.51 4.07 12.92
C ILE A 141 -9.39 3.02 13.06
N LYS A 142 -8.14 3.40 12.87
CA LYS A 142 -6.92 2.60 12.99
C LYS A 142 -6.70 1.58 11.86
N ASP A 143 -7.59 0.61 11.67
CA ASP A 143 -7.48 -0.53 10.77
C ASP A 143 -8.82 -0.88 10.11
N LEU A 144 -8.86 -2.00 9.37
CA LEU A 144 -10.06 -2.44 8.65
C LEU A 144 -11.20 -2.84 9.59
N GLU A 145 -10.88 -3.48 10.73
CA GLU A 145 -11.89 -3.84 11.75
C GLU A 145 -12.53 -2.58 12.34
N GLY A 146 -11.70 -1.58 12.67
CA GLY A 146 -12.19 -0.27 13.12
C GLY A 146 -12.99 0.47 12.04
N ALA A 147 -12.73 0.25 10.74
CA ALA A 147 -13.57 0.80 9.68
C ALA A 147 -14.95 0.13 9.62
N VAL A 148 -15.02 -1.20 9.80
CA VAL A 148 -16.29 -1.92 9.90
C VAL A 148 -17.12 -1.35 11.07
N ASP A 149 -16.52 -1.27 12.25
CA ASP A 149 -17.19 -0.73 13.42
C ASP A 149 -17.60 0.73 13.23
N GLY A 150 -16.70 1.57 12.71
CA GLY A 150 -16.92 3.00 12.53
C GLY A 150 -18.07 3.31 11.57
N LEU A 151 -18.17 2.59 10.46
CA LEU A 151 -19.24 2.79 9.50
C LEU A 151 -20.57 2.20 9.97
N THR A 152 -20.55 0.98 10.52
CA THR A 152 -21.78 0.29 10.96
C THR A 152 -22.43 0.97 12.17
N ASN A 153 -21.64 1.64 13.01
CA ASN A 153 -22.12 2.41 14.18
C ASN A 153 -22.29 3.92 13.89
N ASN A 154 -22.18 4.35 12.62
CA ASN A 154 -22.32 5.76 12.19
C ASN A 154 -21.31 6.73 12.86
N ALA A 155 -20.15 6.25 13.27
CA ALA A 155 -19.06 7.10 13.74
C ALA A 155 -18.36 7.83 12.57
N ALA A 156 -18.36 7.20 11.40
CA ALA A 156 -17.92 7.76 10.12
C ALA A 156 -18.93 7.41 9.02
N ASP A 157 -18.88 8.17 7.92
CA ASP A 157 -19.85 8.05 6.82
C ASP A 157 -19.30 7.23 5.65
N TYR A 158 -18.01 7.33 5.37
CA TYR A 158 -17.36 6.57 4.31
C TYR A 158 -15.92 6.18 4.66
N PHE A 159 -15.43 5.12 3.96
CA PHE A 159 -14.09 4.58 4.13
C PHE A 159 -13.46 4.28 2.78
N MET A 160 -12.18 4.58 2.64
CA MET A 160 -11.42 4.29 1.43
C MET A 160 -10.32 3.26 1.73
N TRP A 161 -10.35 2.15 0.99
CA TRP A 161 -9.36 1.09 1.08
C TRP A 161 -9.19 0.39 -0.27
N GLU A 162 -8.18 -0.48 -0.39
CA GLU A 162 -7.96 -1.23 -1.62
C GLU A 162 -9.22 -2.01 -2.03
N LYS A 163 -9.61 -1.85 -3.31
CA LYS A 163 -10.90 -2.28 -3.88
C LYS A 163 -11.18 -3.77 -3.70
N PHE A 164 -10.15 -4.61 -3.92
CA PHE A 164 -10.32 -6.06 -3.91
C PHE A 164 -10.15 -6.65 -2.49
N THR A 165 -9.30 -6.08 -1.66
CA THR A 165 -9.18 -6.46 -0.24
C THR A 165 -10.50 -6.26 0.51
N THR A 166 -11.25 -5.20 0.18
CA THR A 166 -12.56 -4.93 0.80
C THR A 166 -13.75 -5.58 0.09
N LYS A 167 -13.51 -6.27 -1.02
CA LYS A 167 -14.59 -6.90 -1.80
C LYS A 167 -15.41 -7.91 -1.00
N PRO A 168 -14.84 -8.75 -0.13
CA PRO A 168 -15.63 -9.65 0.74
C PRO A 168 -16.67 -8.91 1.59
N LEU A 169 -16.33 -7.74 2.15
CA LEU A 169 -17.24 -6.91 2.95
C LEU A 169 -18.38 -6.27 2.11
N VAL A 170 -18.15 -6.12 0.80
CA VAL A 170 -19.22 -5.70 -0.12
C VAL A 170 -20.10 -6.89 -0.49
N ASP A 171 -19.52 -8.07 -0.66
CA ASP A 171 -20.24 -9.28 -1.05
C ASP A 171 -21.15 -9.83 0.04
N ASP A 172 -20.75 -9.70 1.29
CA ASP A 172 -21.53 -10.12 2.46
C ASP A 172 -22.57 -9.08 2.91
N GLY A 173 -22.54 -7.87 2.29
CA GLY A 173 -23.49 -6.80 2.57
C GLY A 173 -23.14 -5.95 3.80
N THR A 174 -21.93 -6.05 4.34
CA THR A 174 -21.45 -5.14 5.39
C THR A 174 -21.29 -3.73 4.83
N PHE A 175 -20.67 -3.62 3.65
CA PHE A 175 -20.47 -2.35 2.93
C PHE A 175 -21.21 -2.33 1.60
N ARG A 176 -21.46 -1.10 1.11
CA ARG A 176 -21.69 -0.83 -0.31
C ARG A 176 -20.53 0.01 -0.84
N ARG A 177 -19.99 -0.37 -1.96
CA ARG A 177 -19.02 0.44 -2.69
C ARG A 177 -19.76 1.34 -3.66
N ILE A 178 -19.65 2.65 -3.49
CA ILE A 178 -20.39 3.63 -4.29
C ILE A 178 -19.53 4.25 -5.39
N ASP A 179 -18.20 4.23 -5.26
CA ASP A 179 -17.27 4.72 -6.27
C ASP A 179 -15.86 4.17 -6.04
N ASN A 180 -14.90 4.58 -6.88
CA ASN A 180 -13.49 4.29 -6.73
C ASN A 180 -12.65 5.56 -6.94
N CYS A 181 -11.52 5.64 -6.24
CA CYS A 181 -10.50 6.67 -6.44
C CYS A 181 -9.16 5.98 -6.71
N THR A 182 -8.51 6.28 -7.83
CA THR A 182 -7.23 5.67 -8.20
C THR A 182 -6.08 6.59 -7.79
N SER A 183 -5.04 6.02 -7.16
CA SER A 183 -3.82 6.79 -6.86
C SER A 183 -3.15 7.23 -8.17
N PRO A 184 -2.61 8.46 -8.27
CA PRO A 184 -2.02 8.94 -9.53
C PRO A 184 -0.53 8.53 -9.71
N TRP A 185 -0.09 7.45 -9.06
CA TRP A 185 1.28 6.91 -9.11
C TRP A 185 1.31 5.41 -8.86
N PRO A 186 2.45 4.72 -9.17
CA PRO A 186 2.70 3.33 -8.80
C PRO A 186 2.46 3.12 -7.30
N CYS A 187 1.69 2.09 -6.95
CA CYS A 187 1.18 2.00 -5.59
C CYS A 187 2.20 1.52 -4.55
N PHE A 188 3.02 0.51 -4.88
CA PHE A 188 3.95 -0.06 -3.91
C PHE A 188 5.40 0.01 -4.37
N VAL A 189 6.26 0.32 -3.43
CA VAL A 189 7.72 0.28 -3.58
C VAL A 189 8.34 -0.66 -2.56
N ILE A 190 9.58 -1.10 -2.84
CA ILE A 190 10.44 -1.74 -1.86
C ILE A 190 11.34 -0.67 -1.28
N ALA A 191 11.22 -0.45 0.02
CA ALA A 191 12.11 0.41 0.80
C ALA A 191 13.00 -0.44 1.71
N VAL A 192 14.19 0.07 1.99
CA VAL A 192 15.19 -0.59 2.84
C VAL A 192 15.84 0.43 3.78
N ARG A 193 16.18 0.03 4.98
CA ARG A 193 16.97 0.86 5.89
C ARG A 193 18.33 1.18 5.25
N THR A 194 18.72 2.44 5.25
CA THR A 194 19.96 2.90 4.58
C THR A 194 21.19 2.20 5.16
N GLU A 195 21.32 2.14 6.47
CA GLU A 195 22.41 1.44 7.15
C GLU A 195 22.48 -0.04 6.77
N PHE A 196 21.30 -0.71 6.69
CA PHE A 196 21.25 -2.11 6.31
C PHE A 196 21.71 -2.30 4.86
N LEU A 197 21.29 -1.46 3.94
CA LEU A 197 21.70 -1.48 2.52
C LEU A 197 23.21 -1.32 2.39
N GLU A 198 23.81 -0.35 3.07
CA GLU A 198 25.26 -0.10 3.04
C GLU A 198 26.09 -1.31 3.47
N GLN A 199 25.66 -1.99 4.53
CA GLN A 199 26.35 -3.13 5.10
C GLN A 199 26.06 -4.45 4.36
N ASN A 200 24.98 -4.55 3.57
CA ASN A 200 24.46 -5.81 3.03
C ASN A 200 24.06 -5.75 1.56
N LYS A 201 24.73 -4.92 0.77
CA LYS A 201 24.38 -4.67 -0.63
C LYS A 201 24.26 -5.95 -1.48
N ALA A 202 25.10 -6.95 -1.23
CA ALA A 202 25.05 -8.23 -1.94
C ALA A 202 23.80 -9.05 -1.59
N ASP A 203 23.41 -9.07 -0.31
CA ASP A 203 22.20 -9.77 0.13
C ASP A 203 20.94 -9.07 -0.41
N VAL A 204 20.90 -7.73 -0.36
CA VAL A 204 19.81 -6.92 -0.96
C VAL A 204 19.64 -7.25 -2.43
N LYS A 205 20.73 -7.25 -3.20
CA LYS A 205 20.70 -7.60 -4.63
C LYS A 205 20.19 -9.02 -4.86
N THR A 206 20.61 -9.96 -4.02
CA THR A 206 20.18 -11.37 -4.12
C THR A 206 18.68 -11.48 -3.83
N ILE A 207 18.17 -10.78 -2.81
CA ILE A 207 16.75 -10.74 -2.47
C ILE A 207 15.93 -10.15 -3.63
N LEU A 208 16.37 -9.03 -4.19
CA LEU A 208 15.70 -8.41 -5.35
C LEU A 208 15.68 -9.34 -6.55
N ASN A 209 16.79 -10.03 -6.86
CA ASN A 209 16.85 -10.96 -7.98
C ASN A 209 15.85 -12.12 -7.85
N ILE A 210 15.69 -12.65 -6.63
CA ILE A 210 14.75 -13.74 -6.37
C ILE A 210 13.30 -13.25 -6.54
N ILE A 211 12.93 -12.15 -5.89
CA ILE A 211 11.56 -11.67 -5.98
C ILE A 211 11.22 -11.19 -7.39
N ASN A 212 12.16 -10.56 -8.09
CA ASN A 212 11.99 -10.07 -9.46
C ASN A 212 11.74 -11.20 -10.45
N LYS A 213 12.46 -12.32 -10.30
CA LYS A 213 12.21 -13.53 -11.10
C LYS A 213 10.78 -14.03 -10.91
N THR A 214 10.29 -14.06 -9.68
CA THR A 214 8.93 -14.53 -9.40
C THR A 214 7.87 -13.54 -9.86
N THR A 215 8.08 -12.24 -9.65
CA THR A 215 7.10 -11.22 -10.05
C THR A 215 7.01 -11.04 -11.56
N SER A 216 8.10 -11.20 -12.30
CA SER A 216 8.07 -11.14 -13.77
C SER A 216 7.25 -12.27 -14.41
N GLU A 217 7.16 -13.42 -13.75
CA GLU A 217 6.41 -14.59 -14.22
C GLU A 217 5.12 -14.85 -13.41
N PHE A 218 4.75 -13.94 -12.50
CA PHE A 218 3.72 -14.19 -11.50
C PHE A 218 2.38 -14.63 -12.11
N LYS A 219 1.93 -13.95 -13.15
CA LYS A 219 0.67 -14.24 -13.84
C LYS A 219 0.68 -15.57 -14.60
N ASN A 220 1.88 -16.07 -14.93
CA ASN A 220 2.09 -17.34 -15.65
C ASN A 220 2.18 -18.55 -14.70
N ILE A 221 2.22 -18.35 -13.38
CA ILE A 221 2.24 -19.43 -12.40
C ILE A 221 0.94 -20.24 -12.51
N PRO A 222 1.01 -21.57 -12.73
CA PRO A 222 -0.20 -22.40 -12.87
C PRO A 222 -1.15 -22.25 -11.70
N SER A 223 -2.43 -21.96 -12.00
CA SER A 223 -3.51 -21.80 -11.01
C SER A 223 -3.24 -20.71 -9.96
N ILE A 224 -2.48 -19.68 -10.29
CA ILE A 224 -2.21 -18.56 -9.38
C ILE A 224 -3.50 -17.86 -8.94
N ASP A 225 -4.46 -17.71 -9.85
CA ASP A 225 -5.78 -17.15 -9.58
C ASP A 225 -6.54 -17.94 -8.48
N LYS A 226 -6.52 -19.26 -8.54
CA LYS A 226 -7.12 -20.13 -7.51
C LYS A 226 -6.36 -20.07 -6.19
N THR A 227 -5.04 -19.97 -6.26
CA THR A 227 -4.18 -19.85 -5.07
C THR A 227 -4.48 -18.55 -4.32
N ILE A 228 -4.64 -17.44 -5.04
CA ILE A 228 -5.02 -16.13 -4.48
C ILE A 228 -6.43 -16.22 -3.88
N ALA A 229 -7.40 -16.69 -4.67
CA ALA A 229 -8.80 -16.80 -4.25
C ALA A 229 -8.94 -17.58 -2.93
N ASN A 230 -8.28 -18.73 -2.83
CA ASN A 230 -8.32 -19.58 -1.64
C ASN A 230 -7.58 -18.95 -0.42
N ARG A 231 -6.46 -18.27 -0.65
CA ARG A 231 -5.65 -17.72 0.43
C ARG A 231 -6.29 -16.49 1.05
N TYR A 232 -6.91 -15.65 0.23
CA TYR A 232 -7.46 -14.35 0.64
C TYR A 232 -9.00 -14.33 0.68
N GLU A 233 -9.63 -15.50 0.61
CA GLU A 233 -11.08 -15.69 0.69
C GLU A 233 -11.86 -14.82 -0.29
N GLN A 234 -11.31 -14.69 -1.53
CA GLN A 234 -11.89 -13.87 -2.59
C GLN A 234 -12.54 -14.73 -3.67
N LYS A 235 -13.54 -14.19 -4.34
CA LYS A 235 -14.15 -14.85 -5.50
C LYS A 235 -13.16 -14.93 -6.66
N LEU A 236 -13.18 -16.03 -7.38
CA LEU A 236 -12.24 -16.29 -8.49
C LEU A 236 -12.35 -15.24 -9.60
N GLU A 237 -13.56 -14.77 -9.89
CA GLU A 237 -13.80 -13.72 -10.88
C GLU A 237 -13.17 -12.39 -10.48
N ASP A 238 -13.23 -11.99 -9.21
CA ASP A 238 -12.62 -10.77 -8.70
C ASP A 238 -11.08 -10.87 -8.76
N VAL A 239 -10.52 -12.03 -8.42
CA VAL A 239 -9.07 -12.27 -8.54
C VAL A 239 -8.62 -12.22 -9.99
N LYS A 240 -9.39 -12.76 -10.93
CA LYS A 240 -9.07 -12.66 -12.37
C LYS A 240 -9.10 -11.22 -12.85
N GLU A 241 -10.11 -10.43 -12.46
CA GLU A 241 -10.15 -9.00 -12.75
C GLU A 241 -8.91 -8.30 -12.17
N TRP A 242 -8.61 -8.51 -10.89
CA TRP A 242 -7.44 -7.93 -10.25
C TRP A 242 -6.12 -8.27 -10.95
N LEU A 243 -5.92 -9.51 -11.37
CA LEU A 243 -4.73 -9.93 -12.12
C LEU A 243 -4.59 -9.20 -13.47
N THR A 244 -5.69 -8.83 -14.13
CA THR A 244 -5.62 -8.03 -15.37
C THR A 244 -5.21 -6.59 -15.11
N LEU A 245 -5.50 -6.06 -13.94
CA LEU A 245 -5.28 -4.67 -13.54
C LEU A 245 -3.94 -4.43 -12.82
N THR A 246 -3.25 -5.50 -12.40
CA THR A 246 -2.04 -5.40 -11.59
C THR A 246 -0.80 -5.77 -12.38
N GLU A 247 0.22 -4.92 -12.35
CA GLU A 247 1.53 -5.18 -12.95
C GLU A 247 2.63 -4.98 -11.90
N TRP A 248 3.49 -5.97 -11.76
CA TRP A 248 4.70 -5.87 -10.94
C TRP A 248 5.84 -5.26 -11.75
N SER A 249 6.67 -4.47 -11.09
CA SER A 249 7.85 -3.86 -11.67
C SER A 249 9.13 -4.44 -11.08
N GLN A 250 10.19 -4.45 -11.88
CA GLN A 250 11.56 -4.79 -11.47
C GLN A 250 12.47 -3.56 -11.59
N ASN A 251 11.90 -2.41 -11.90
CA ASN A 251 12.64 -1.17 -12.15
C ASN A 251 12.73 -0.29 -10.90
N THR A 252 13.78 0.52 -10.85
CA THR A 252 13.84 1.62 -9.89
C THR A 252 12.78 2.67 -10.26
N ILE A 253 12.06 3.20 -9.28
CA ILE A 253 11.10 4.28 -9.50
C ILE A 253 11.78 5.49 -10.15
N ASP A 254 11.14 6.12 -11.13
CA ASP A 254 11.72 7.24 -11.86
C ASP A 254 11.57 8.59 -11.13
N ALA A 255 12.43 9.55 -11.49
CA ALA A 255 12.46 10.85 -10.86
C ALA A 255 11.19 11.69 -11.11
N LYS A 256 10.51 11.50 -12.24
CA LYS A 256 9.26 12.20 -12.56
C LYS A 256 8.15 11.73 -11.62
N THR A 257 8.05 10.43 -11.40
CA THR A 257 7.08 9.84 -10.46
C THR A 257 7.33 10.35 -9.03
N ILE A 258 8.59 10.33 -8.55
CA ILE A 258 8.96 10.84 -7.23
C ILE A 258 8.58 12.33 -7.08
N ASN A 259 8.87 13.15 -8.08
CA ASN A 259 8.51 14.57 -8.06
C ASN A 259 6.98 14.77 -8.03
N ASN A 260 6.23 14.04 -8.87
CA ASN A 260 4.77 14.13 -8.89
C ASN A 260 4.14 13.79 -7.52
N VAL A 261 4.67 12.75 -6.85
CA VAL A 261 4.19 12.38 -5.50
C VAL A 261 4.48 13.51 -4.52
N GLN A 262 5.73 14.02 -4.49
CA GLN A 262 6.12 15.08 -3.58
C GLN A 262 5.34 16.39 -3.83
N GLU A 263 5.15 16.80 -5.08
CA GLU A 263 4.35 17.99 -5.44
C GLU A 263 2.92 17.86 -4.90
N LYS A 264 2.32 16.66 -5.01
CA LYS A 264 0.98 16.43 -4.47
C LYS A 264 0.96 16.48 -2.94
N LEU A 265 1.93 15.85 -2.28
CA LEU A 265 2.05 15.88 -0.82
C LEU A 265 2.31 17.30 -0.29
N LEU A 266 3.16 18.09 -0.99
CA LEU A 266 3.43 19.47 -0.64
C LEU A 266 2.18 20.35 -0.81
N ALA A 267 1.46 20.22 -1.92
CA ALA A 267 0.23 20.97 -2.18
C ALA A 267 -0.86 20.73 -1.13
N LEU A 268 -0.82 19.56 -0.47
CA LEU A 268 -1.72 19.18 0.62
C LEU A 268 -1.14 19.49 2.02
N ASN A 269 0.01 20.15 2.11
CA ASN A 269 0.75 20.42 3.36
C ASN A 269 1.07 19.17 4.19
N ILE A 270 1.27 18.01 3.51
CA ILE A 270 1.60 16.73 4.14
C ILE A 270 3.12 16.60 4.33
N ILE A 271 3.91 17.21 3.45
CA ILE A 271 5.36 17.39 3.59
C ILE A 271 5.72 18.87 3.60
N PRO A 272 6.81 19.27 4.27
CA PRO A 272 7.21 20.68 4.37
C PRO A 272 7.96 21.18 3.13
N GLU A 273 8.63 20.29 2.39
CA GLU A 273 9.50 20.63 1.26
C GLU A 273 9.69 19.45 0.31
N ILE A 274 10.23 19.72 -0.88
CA ILE A 274 10.59 18.71 -1.89
C ILE A 274 12.07 18.38 -1.75
N TRP A 275 12.38 17.08 -1.64
CA TRP A 275 13.75 16.57 -1.61
C TRP A 275 14.22 16.13 -3.00
N ASN A 276 15.54 16.16 -3.22
CA ASN A 276 16.12 15.63 -4.44
C ASN A 276 15.93 14.11 -4.54
N TYR A 277 15.78 13.62 -5.77
CA TYR A 277 15.58 12.21 -6.05
C TYR A 277 16.55 11.28 -5.31
N ASN A 278 17.85 11.60 -5.30
CA ASN A 278 18.89 10.77 -4.68
C ASN A 278 18.85 10.76 -3.14
N GLN A 279 18.07 11.62 -2.52
CA GLN A 279 17.82 11.57 -1.08
C GLN A 279 16.73 10.57 -0.70
N LEU A 280 15.89 10.20 -1.67
CA LEU A 280 14.76 9.28 -1.50
C LEU A 280 15.01 7.91 -2.11
N VAL A 281 15.82 7.83 -3.16
CA VAL A 281 16.00 6.63 -3.99
C VAL A 281 17.46 6.27 -4.15
N THR A 282 17.76 4.98 -3.96
CA THR A 282 19.10 4.41 -4.17
C THR A 282 19.04 3.28 -5.19
N LYS A 283 19.90 3.31 -6.21
CA LYS A 283 20.04 2.20 -7.18
C LYS A 283 20.93 1.10 -6.60
N VAL A 284 20.47 -0.16 -6.70
CA VAL A 284 21.15 -1.35 -6.16
C VAL A 284 21.82 -2.18 -7.24
#